data_95237dd79f3d2b2b1a04a2d2864ad512
#
_entry.id   95237dd79f3d2b2b1a04a2d2864ad512
#
_cell.length_a   1.000
_cell.length_b   1.000
_cell.length_c   1.000
_cell.angle_alpha   90.00
_cell.angle_beta   90.00
_cell.angle_gamma   90.00
#
_symmetry.space_group_name_H-M   'P 1'
#
loop_
_entity.id
_entity.type
_entity.pdbx_description
1 polymer ?
#
loop_
_entity_poly.entity_id
_entity_poly.type
_entity_poly.pdbx_seq_one_letter_code
_entity_poly.pdbx_strand_id
1 'polypeptide(L)'
;MEESKKVTFTALVIIAVVVVAICIYFFLIRGKSKESTEIPEITEKTTAVIPSEEAVKGEEKMPDYIDVTLSKSDDLIRKLIGEFSSSVELKGWLTTDDIIRKFVAAVDNIANGQSPKAHIDFFNPEGKFKVIKRNDKYYVDPIGYKRYAIVAEVFSSLDSESCVRRYRQLKPVIQEAYSDLGYPDADFQDTLVMAIRELLEVPVIKKDILLEKKVISFVIAEAELEKMSQAQKHFFRMGPENISNIQAKLREMASDLGIPXSKLPRS
;
A
#
# COMPACT_ATOMS: atom_id res chain seq x y z
N MET A 1 -2.89 -34.50 32.84
CA MET A 1 -2.24 -33.30 32.31
C MET A 1 -1.33 -33.56 31.10
N GLU A 2 -0.90 -34.77 30.85
CA GLU A 2 -0.02 -35.16 29.74
C GLU A 2 -0.75 -35.44 28.40
N GLU A 3 -1.99 -35.93 28.48
CA GLU A 3 -2.79 -36.20 27.26
C GLU A 3 -3.21 -34.94 26.48
N SER A 4 -3.49 -33.84 27.19
CA SER A 4 -3.87 -32.57 26.59
C SER A 4 -2.75 -31.96 25.70
N LYS A 5 -1.49 -32.13 26.09
CA LYS A 5 -0.32 -31.65 25.33
C LYS A 5 -0.06 -32.46 24.08
N LYS A 6 -0.38 -33.75 24.07
CA LYS A 6 -0.21 -34.60 22.88
C LYS A 6 -1.26 -34.29 21.81
N VAL A 7 -2.50 -34.00 22.19
CA VAL A 7 -3.57 -33.64 21.26
C VAL A 7 -3.29 -32.28 20.57
N THR A 8 -2.80 -31.31 21.31
CA THR A 8 -2.42 -29.98 20.73
C THR A 8 -1.24 -30.10 19.80
N PHE A 9 -0.25 -30.92 20.11
CA PHE A 9 0.93 -31.09 19.24
C PHE A 9 0.56 -31.83 17.94
N THR A 10 -0.30 -32.83 18.00
CA THR A 10 -0.76 -33.57 16.81
C THR A 10 -1.62 -32.66 15.90
N ALA A 11 -2.49 -31.85 16.47
CA ALA A 11 -3.28 -30.89 15.71
C ALA A 11 -2.39 -29.84 14.99
N LEU A 12 -1.34 -29.38 15.65
CA LEU A 12 -0.37 -28.44 15.05
C LEU A 12 0.41 -29.06 13.88
N VAL A 13 0.79 -30.31 14.00
CA VAL A 13 1.48 -31.04 12.93
C VAL A 13 0.55 -31.26 11.73
N ILE A 14 -0.73 -31.62 11.97
CA ILE A 14 -1.71 -31.77 10.89
C ILE A 14 -1.94 -30.43 10.15
N ILE A 15 -2.05 -29.33 10.89
CA ILE A 15 -2.20 -27.99 10.29
C ILE A 15 -0.96 -27.63 9.44
N ALA A 16 0.23 -27.90 9.94
CA ALA A 16 1.47 -27.65 9.20
C ALA A 16 1.54 -28.50 7.91
N VAL A 17 1.13 -29.77 7.98
CA VAL A 17 1.09 -30.65 6.79
C VAL A 17 0.05 -30.16 5.77
N VAL A 18 -1.11 -29.69 6.20
CA VAL A 18 -2.15 -29.15 5.32
C VAL A 18 -1.66 -27.86 4.63
N VAL A 19 -0.98 -26.97 5.35
CA VAL A 19 -0.42 -25.75 4.79
C VAL A 19 0.66 -26.06 3.74
N VAL A 20 1.53 -27.02 4.03
CA VAL A 20 2.57 -27.48 3.08
C VAL A 20 1.92 -28.12 1.84
N ALA A 21 0.89 -28.93 2.01
CA ALA A 21 0.14 -29.54 0.90
C ALA A 21 -0.54 -28.49 0.01
N ILE A 22 -1.11 -27.44 0.61
CA ILE A 22 -1.72 -26.32 -0.12
C ILE A 22 -0.64 -25.53 -0.90
N CYS A 23 0.51 -25.30 -0.30
CA CYS A 23 1.63 -24.63 -0.97
C CYS A 23 2.16 -25.47 -2.16
N ILE A 24 2.30 -26.78 -1.98
CA ILE A 24 2.72 -27.73 -3.05
C ILE A 24 1.66 -27.78 -4.15
N TYR A 25 0.38 -27.82 -3.80
CA TYR A 25 -0.74 -27.83 -4.74
C TYR A 25 -0.71 -26.55 -5.60
N PHE A 26 -0.54 -25.37 -4.98
CA PHE A 26 -0.43 -24.09 -5.70
C PHE A 26 0.82 -24.04 -6.59
N PHE A 27 1.93 -24.58 -6.10
CA PHE A 27 3.18 -24.62 -6.87
C PHE A 27 3.06 -25.54 -8.09
N LEU A 28 2.38 -26.68 -7.97
CA LEU A 28 2.19 -27.64 -9.07
C LEU A 28 1.19 -27.14 -10.14
N ILE A 29 0.18 -26.36 -9.74
CA ILE A 29 -0.80 -25.79 -10.69
C ILE A 29 -0.17 -24.65 -11.51
N ARG A 30 0.70 -23.83 -10.89
CA ARG A 30 1.41 -22.74 -11.60
C ARG A 30 2.49 -23.24 -12.57
N GLY A 31 2.90 -24.49 -12.45
CA GLY A 31 3.97 -25.08 -13.29
C GLY A 31 3.59 -25.55 -14.68
N LYS A 32 2.30 -25.39 -15.10
CA LYS A 32 1.87 -25.87 -16.42
C LYS A 32 1.25 -24.74 -17.27
N SER A 33 2.11 -23.87 -17.77
CA SER A 33 1.78 -23.06 -18.96
C SER A 33 3.08 -22.64 -19.65
N LYS A 34 3.61 -23.54 -20.43
CA LYS A 34 4.52 -23.20 -21.52
C LYS A 34 4.09 -23.97 -22.74
N GLU A 35 3.29 -23.35 -23.56
CA GLU A 35 3.10 -23.81 -24.93
C GLU A 35 3.62 -22.71 -25.86
N SER A 36 4.65 -23.09 -26.57
CA SER A 36 5.36 -22.28 -27.55
C SER A 36 4.50 -22.09 -28.78
N THR A 37 4.31 -20.86 -29.24
CA THR A 37 3.79 -20.58 -30.57
C THR A 37 4.83 -19.77 -31.33
N GLU A 38 5.21 -20.32 -32.48
CA GLU A 38 6.22 -19.79 -33.40
C GLU A 38 5.81 -18.43 -34.00
N ILE A 39 6.79 -17.59 -34.20
CA ILE A 39 6.72 -16.28 -34.81
C ILE A 39 6.77 -16.41 -36.35
N PRO A 40 5.88 -15.79 -37.12
CA PRO A 40 6.15 -15.54 -38.52
C PRO A 40 6.84 -14.20 -38.72
N GLU A 41 7.94 -14.26 -39.38
CA GLU A 41 8.79 -13.17 -39.85
C GLU A 41 8.07 -12.40 -40.96
N ILE A 42 7.86 -11.09 -40.81
CA ILE A 42 7.41 -10.23 -41.91
C ILE A 42 8.36 -9.04 -42.10
N THR A 43 8.79 -8.99 -43.32
CA THR A 43 9.77 -8.13 -43.99
C THR A 43 9.40 -6.64 -44.02
N GLU A 44 10.43 -5.83 -44.01
CA GLU A 44 10.46 -4.37 -44.17
C GLU A 44 9.74 -3.80 -45.40
N LYS A 45 9.24 -2.61 -45.26
CA LYS A 45 9.31 -1.44 -46.17
C LYS A 45 8.34 -0.35 -45.66
N THR A 46 8.62 0.88 -45.61
CA THR A 46 9.18 1.93 -46.40
C THR A 46 8.88 3.27 -45.72
N THR A 47 9.82 4.14 -45.73
CA THR A 47 9.88 5.51 -45.26
C THR A 47 8.73 6.41 -45.77
N ALA A 48 8.14 7.19 -44.87
CA ALA A 48 7.46 8.44 -45.22
C ALA A 48 7.86 9.55 -44.23
N VAL A 49 8.47 10.57 -44.75
CA VAL A 49 8.91 11.77 -44.03
C VAL A 49 7.72 12.69 -43.85
N ILE A 50 7.42 13.10 -42.62
CA ILE A 50 6.48 14.19 -42.32
C ILE A 50 7.22 15.26 -41.50
N PRO A 51 6.98 16.53 -41.75
CA PRO A 51 7.85 17.62 -41.25
C PRO A 51 7.70 17.86 -39.75
N SER A 52 8.82 18.16 -39.14
CA SER A 52 9.05 18.54 -37.77
C SER A 52 8.24 19.81 -37.38
N GLU A 53 7.35 19.66 -36.42
CA GLU A 53 6.94 20.78 -35.57
C GLU A 53 7.92 20.84 -34.38
N GLU A 54 8.54 21.99 -34.23
CA GLU A 54 9.48 22.29 -33.15
C GLU A 54 8.75 22.22 -31.78
N ALA A 55 8.86 21.11 -31.08
CA ALA A 55 8.53 21.05 -29.68
C ALA A 55 9.70 21.62 -28.88
N VAL A 56 9.45 22.67 -28.12
CA VAL A 56 10.39 23.23 -27.15
C VAL A 56 10.78 22.12 -26.17
N LYS A 57 11.93 21.52 -26.36
CA LYS A 57 12.53 20.61 -25.40
C LYS A 57 13.06 21.44 -24.22
N GLY A 58 12.27 21.56 -23.17
CA GLY A 58 12.87 21.75 -21.86
C GLY A 58 13.75 20.52 -21.59
N GLU A 59 15.04 20.71 -21.39
CA GLU A 59 15.93 19.65 -20.96
C GLU A 59 15.43 19.11 -19.61
N GLU A 60 14.69 18.00 -19.62
CA GLU A 60 14.44 17.23 -18.40
C GLU A 60 15.80 16.65 -17.99
N LYS A 61 16.40 17.29 -16.99
CA LYS A 61 17.62 16.78 -16.36
C LYS A 61 17.31 15.38 -15.85
N MET A 62 18.00 14.38 -16.39
CA MET A 62 17.82 12.99 -15.96
C MET A 62 17.91 12.90 -14.43
N PRO A 63 16.99 12.17 -13.79
CA PRO A 63 17.06 12.01 -12.33
C PRO A 63 18.42 11.44 -11.93
N ASP A 64 18.98 11.98 -10.85
CA ASP A 64 20.23 11.50 -10.26
C ASP A 64 19.91 10.22 -9.47
N TYR A 65 19.80 9.10 -10.18
CA TYR A 65 19.45 7.82 -9.58
C TYR A 65 20.51 7.38 -8.58
N ILE A 66 20.06 6.86 -7.45
CA ILE A 66 20.94 6.30 -6.44
C ILE A 66 21.23 4.84 -6.82
N ASP A 67 22.50 4.52 -7.00
CA ASP A 67 22.96 3.16 -7.31
C ASP A 67 23.00 2.33 -6.02
N VAL A 68 21.97 1.52 -5.82
CA VAL A 68 21.85 0.62 -4.67
C VAL A 68 21.12 -0.65 -5.08
N THR A 69 21.59 -1.79 -4.63
CA THR A 69 20.89 -3.06 -4.82
C THR A 69 19.77 -3.21 -3.79
N LEU A 70 18.69 -3.88 -4.17
CA LEU A 70 17.53 -4.08 -3.31
C LEU A 70 17.90 -4.72 -1.95
N SER A 71 18.81 -5.68 -1.95
CA SER A 71 19.29 -6.37 -0.74
C SER A 71 20.08 -5.48 0.23
N LYS A 72 20.55 -4.32 -0.22
CA LYS A 72 21.37 -3.38 0.58
C LYS A 72 20.66 -2.03 0.77
N SER A 73 19.39 -1.94 0.37
CA SER A 73 18.68 -0.66 0.35
C SER A 73 18.26 -0.15 1.72
N ASP A 74 18.06 -1.02 2.70
CA ASP A 74 17.47 -0.65 3.99
C ASP A 74 18.31 0.41 4.74
N ASP A 75 19.61 0.24 4.84
CA ASP A 75 20.47 1.20 5.53
C ASP A 75 20.49 2.55 4.82
N LEU A 76 20.47 2.52 3.49
CA LEU A 76 20.37 3.75 2.70
C LEU A 76 19.03 4.45 2.95
N ILE A 77 17.91 3.71 2.96
CA ILE A 77 16.58 4.28 3.24
C ILE A 77 16.55 4.91 4.63
N ARG A 78 17.06 4.22 5.65
CA ARG A 78 17.14 4.75 7.01
C ARG A 78 17.94 6.05 7.06
N LYS A 79 19.06 6.11 6.36
CA LYS A 79 19.89 7.32 6.26
C LYS A 79 19.15 8.46 5.57
N LEU A 80 18.60 8.21 4.37
CA LEU A 80 17.92 9.24 3.57
C LEU A 80 16.72 9.84 4.32
N ILE A 81 15.92 9.00 4.98
CA ILE A 81 14.75 9.47 5.74
C ILE A 81 15.21 10.23 6.99
N GLY A 82 16.27 9.78 7.62
CA GLY A 82 16.88 10.49 8.77
C GLY A 82 17.37 11.90 8.46
N GLU A 83 17.65 12.20 7.18
CA GLU A 83 18.09 13.53 6.75
C GLU A 83 16.95 14.56 6.72
N PHE A 84 15.69 14.13 6.52
CA PHE A 84 14.57 15.05 6.41
C PHE A 84 13.43 14.81 7.42
N SER A 85 13.61 13.86 8.31
CA SER A 85 12.63 13.64 9.39
C SER A 85 13.35 13.35 10.71
N SER A 86 13.02 14.14 11.73
CA SER A 86 13.49 13.93 13.09
C SER A 86 12.57 13.02 13.92
N SER A 87 11.42 12.59 13.35
CA SER A 87 10.45 11.78 14.08
C SER A 87 11.09 10.50 14.64
N VAL A 88 10.98 10.32 15.96
CA VAL A 88 11.42 9.11 16.67
C VAL A 88 10.58 7.91 16.26
N GLU A 89 9.30 8.12 16.06
CA GLU A 89 8.35 7.08 15.62
C GLU A 89 8.70 6.56 14.23
N LEU A 90 8.94 7.47 13.28
CA LEU A 90 9.33 7.09 11.93
C LEU A 90 10.64 6.29 11.94
N LYS A 91 11.63 6.74 12.70
CA LYS A 91 12.90 6.00 12.86
C LYS A 91 12.68 4.61 13.45
N GLY A 92 11.78 4.50 14.45
CA GLY A 92 11.39 3.21 15.03
C GLY A 92 10.75 2.27 14.01
N TRP A 93 9.84 2.79 13.18
CA TRP A 93 9.20 2.00 12.13
C TRP A 93 10.19 1.52 11.07
N LEU A 94 11.21 2.31 10.79
CA LEU A 94 12.23 1.96 9.79
C LEU A 94 13.26 0.94 10.29
N THR A 95 13.14 0.46 11.53
CA THR A 95 13.97 -0.69 12.00
C THR A 95 13.55 -2.01 11.35
N THR A 96 12.38 -2.05 10.70
CA THR A 96 11.94 -3.22 9.91
C THR A 96 12.90 -3.48 8.74
N ASP A 97 13.02 -4.74 8.34
CA ASP A 97 13.82 -5.14 7.17
C ASP A 97 12.96 -5.17 5.89
N ASP A 98 13.61 -5.21 4.74
CA ASP A 98 12.97 -5.25 3.41
C ASP A 98 12.04 -4.05 3.18
N ILE A 99 12.46 -2.85 3.56
CA ILE A 99 11.64 -1.63 3.57
C ILE A 99 11.03 -1.37 2.18
N ILE A 100 11.83 -1.45 1.12
CA ILE A 100 11.34 -1.21 -0.26
C ILE A 100 10.35 -2.30 -0.69
N ARG A 101 10.63 -3.57 -0.41
CA ARG A 101 9.70 -4.67 -0.73
C ARG A 101 8.36 -4.51 0.02
N LYS A 102 8.40 -4.17 1.28
CA LYS A 102 7.20 -3.90 2.09
C LYS A 102 6.42 -2.70 1.56
N PHE A 103 7.11 -1.62 1.22
CA PHE A 103 6.49 -0.45 0.61
C PHE A 103 5.76 -0.81 -0.69
N VAL A 104 6.44 -1.48 -1.60
CA VAL A 104 5.90 -1.88 -2.90
C VAL A 104 4.68 -2.80 -2.72
N ALA A 105 4.78 -3.83 -1.86
CA ALA A 105 3.70 -4.77 -1.60
C ALA A 105 2.49 -4.08 -0.92
N ALA A 106 2.74 -3.14 0.00
CA ALA A 106 1.66 -2.37 0.63
C ALA A 106 0.92 -1.49 -0.39
N VAL A 107 1.65 -0.80 -1.26
CA VAL A 107 1.08 0.04 -2.33
C VAL A 107 0.28 -0.82 -3.31
N ASP A 108 0.82 -1.96 -3.73
CA ASP A 108 0.12 -2.90 -4.62
C ASP A 108 -1.18 -3.41 -3.98
N ASN A 109 -1.15 -3.81 -2.72
CA ASN A 109 -2.36 -4.23 -2.01
C ASN A 109 -3.41 -3.12 -1.98
N ILE A 110 -3.01 -1.88 -1.64
CA ILE A 110 -3.94 -0.75 -1.62
C ILE A 110 -4.52 -0.51 -3.02
N ALA A 111 -3.70 -0.49 -4.06
CA ALA A 111 -4.13 -0.28 -5.44
C ALA A 111 -5.17 -1.32 -5.88
N ASN A 112 -5.05 -2.55 -5.37
CA ASN A 112 -5.97 -3.65 -5.64
C ASN A 112 -7.11 -3.75 -4.61
N GLY A 113 -7.32 -2.73 -3.79
CA GLY A 113 -8.38 -2.69 -2.77
C GLY A 113 -8.19 -3.67 -1.63
N GLN A 114 -7.00 -4.25 -1.48
CA GLN A 114 -6.68 -5.22 -0.43
C GLN A 114 -6.05 -4.51 0.79
N SER A 115 -6.19 -5.13 1.96
CA SER A 115 -5.59 -4.56 3.17
C SER A 115 -4.07 -4.67 3.11
N PRO A 116 -3.33 -3.55 3.31
CA PRO A 116 -1.86 -3.59 3.34
C PRO A 116 -1.30 -4.12 4.66
N LYS A 117 -2.15 -4.50 5.61
CA LYS A 117 -1.78 -4.80 7.00
C LYS A 117 -0.59 -5.75 7.14
N ALA A 118 -0.48 -6.77 6.29
CA ALA A 118 0.61 -7.75 6.35
C ALA A 118 2.00 -7.13 6.08
N HIS A 119 2.03 -5.99 5.39
CA HIS A 119 3.28 -5.33 4.99
C HIS A 119 3.60 -4.08 5.84
N ILE A 120 2.61 -3.61 6.61
CA ILE A 120 2.75 -2.42 7.47
C ILE A 120 2.44 -2.73 8.94
N ASP A 121 2.67 -3.96 9.37
CA ASP A 121 2.38 -4.41 10.74
C ASP A 121 3.20 -3.64 11.80
N PHE A 122 4.35 -3.11 11.42
CA PHE A 122 5.18 -2.24 12.26
C PHE A 122 4.49 -0.90 12.63
N PHE A 123 3.43 -0.51 11.88
CA PHE A 123 2.57 0.64 12.21
C PHE A 123 1.41 0.28 13.14
N ASN A 124 1.25 -0.97 13.53
CA ASN A 124 0.08 -1.42 14.27
C ASN A 124 -0.17 -0.57 15.51
N PRO A 125 -1.26 0.18 15.55
CA PRO A 125 -1.59 0.98 16.73
C PRO A 125 -2.00 0.07 17.88
N GLU A 126 -1.57 0.41 19.08
CA GLU A 126 -1.95 -0.32 20.28
C GLU A 126 -3.45 -0.23 20.56
N GLY A 127 -3.98 -1.27 21.18
CA GLY A 127 -5.37 -1.32 21.62
C GLY A 127 -6.33 -1.93 20.60
N LYS A 128 -7.57 -2.09 21.03
CA LYS A 128 -8.62 -2.75 20.26
C LYS A 128 -9.59 -1.73 19.65
N PHE A 129 -10.30 -2.16 18.62
CA PHE A 129 -11.45 -1.43 18.08
C PHE A 129 -12.48 -1.23 19.19
N LYS A 130 -12.93 0.02 19.37
CA LYS A 130 -13.85 0.39 20.45
C LYS A 130 -15.26 0.67 19.90
N VAL A 131 -16.25 0.20 20.63
CA VAL A 131 -17.67 0.33 20.30
C VAL A 131 -18.40 0.87 21.53
N ILE A 132 -19.30 1.83 21.31
CA ILE A 132 -20.21 2.32 22.34
C ILE A 132 -21.65 1.90 22.03
N LYS A 133 -22.42 1.60 23.07
CA LYS A 133 -23.84 1.27 22.96
C LYS A 133 -24.66 2.46 23.48
N ARG A 134 -25.57 2.96 22.64
CA ARG A 134 -26.53 4.04 23.00
C ARG A 134 -27.91 3.68 22.44
N ASN A 135 -28.95 3.73 23.30
CA ASN A 135 -30.35 3.45 22.90
C ASN A 135 -30.47 2.14 22.10
N ASP A 136 -29.85 1.07 22.63
CA ASP A 136 -29.78 -0.28 22.04
C ASP A 136 -29.15 -0.38 20.64
N LYS A 137 -28.49 0.68 20.19
CA LYS A 137 -27.71 0.69 18.95
C LYS A 137 -26.21 0.75 19.26
N TYR A 138 -25.42 0.22 18.36
CA TYR A 138 -23.96 0.21 18.49
C TYR A 138 -23.34 1.23 17.54
N TYR A 139 -22.33 1.94 18.01
CA TYR A 139 -21.62 2.96 17.25
C TYR A 139 -20.11 2.77 17.40
N VAL A 140 -19.35 3.21 16.41
CA VAL A 140 -17.89 3.34 16.57
C VAL A 140 -17.63 4.34 17.70
N ASP A 141 -16.75 3.98 18.64
CA ASP A 141 -16.32 4.92 19.69
C ASP A 141 -15.20 5.81 19.11
N PRO A 142 -15.42 7.12 18.98
CA PRO A 142 -14.40 8.03 18.43
C PRO A 142 -13.07 8.04 19.19
N ILE A 143 -13.08 7.68 20.48
CA ILE A 143 -11.84 7.59 21.26
C ILE A 143 -10.88 6.54 20.66
N GLY A 144 -11.42 5.56 19.94
CA GLY A 144 -10.62 4.55 19.25
C GLY A 144 -9.78 5.11 18.08
N TYR A 145 -10.14 6.27 17.55
CA TYR A 145 -9.41 6.92 16.46
C TYR A 145 -8.06 7.49 16.92
N LYS A 146 -7.95 7.85 18.22
CA LYS A 146 -6.72 8.44 18.79
C LYS A 146 -5.49 7.54 18.62
N ARG A 147 -5.70 6.21 18.57
CA ARG A 147 -4.60 5.25 18.39
C ARG A 147 -3.90 5.40 17.03
N TYR A 148 -4.56 6.04 16.05
CA TYR A 148 -3.98 6.29 14.73
C TYR A 148 -3.38 7.69 14.57
N ALA A 149 -3.54 8.56 15.58
CA ALA A 149 -3.11 9.96 15.50
C ALA A 149 -1.62 10.08 15.17
N ILE A 150 -0.79 9.28 15.83
CA ILE A 150 0.67 9.34 15.62
C ILE A 150 1.05 8.98 14.17
N VAL A 151 0.35 8.02 13.56
CA VAL A 151 0.59 7.66 12.14
C VAL A 151 0.23 8.84 11.25
N ALA A 152 -0.94 9.45 11.48
CA ALA A 152 -1.41 10.60 10.69
C ALA A 152 -0.49 11.82 10.88
N GLU A 153 -0.04 12.09 12.11
CA GLU A 153 0.88 13.19 12.43
C GLU A 153 2.22 13.01 11.72
N VAL A 154 2.83 11.83 11.85
CA VAL A 154 4.12 11.54 11.20
C VAL A 154 3.99 11.68 9.69
N PHE A 155 2.98 11.06 9.08
CA PHE A 155 2.77 11.11 7.64
C PHE A 155 2.55 12.57 7.16
N SER A 156 1.73 13.33 7.87
CA SER A 156 1.40 14.73 7.51
C SER A 156 2.60 15.67 7.68
N SER A 157 3.53 15.35 8.59
CA SER A 157 4.73 16.15 8.84
C SER A 157 5.81 15.97 7.76
N LEU A 158 5.70 14.95 6.91
CA LEU A 158 6.71 14.70 5.88
C LEU A 158 6.75 15.85 4.86
N ASP A 159 7.96 16.24 4.49
CA ASP A 159 8.16 17.20 3.39
C ASP A 159 7.88 16.49 2.07
N SER A 160 6.82 16.90 1.38
CA SER A 160 6.35 16.16 0.20
C SER A 160 7.33 16.25 -0.97
N GLU A 161 7.95 17.42 -1.18
CA GLU A 161 8.97 17.61 -2.22
C GLU A 161 10.18 16.69 -2.01
N SER A 162 10.68 16.61 -0.76
CA SER A 162 11.78 15.69 -0.42
C SER A 162 11.37 14.23 -0.61
N CYS A 163 10.17 13.84 -0.20
CA CYS A 163 9.66 12.48 -0.40
C CYS A 163 9.62 12.12 -1.89
N VAL A 164 9.08 13.00 -2.72
CA VAL A 164 8.96 12.79 -4.17
C VAL A 164 10.36 12.76 -4.82
N ARG A 165 11.26 13.64 -4.42
CA ARG A 165 12.64 13.62 -4.91
C ARG A 165 13.32 12.28 -4.59
N ARG A 166 13.20 11.77 -3.35
CA ARG A 166 13.77 10.47 -2.97
C ARG A 166 13.11 9.31 -3.71
N TYR A 167 11.79 9.36 -3.88
CA TYR A 167 11.07 8.39 -4.69
C TYR A 167 11.64 8.31 -6.11
N ARG A 168 11.83 9.48 -6.77
CA ARG A 168 12.41 9.53 -8.12
C ARG A 168 13.83 8.95 -8.16
N GLN A 169 14.65 9.28 -7.17
CA GLN A 169 16.03 8.77 -7.07
C GLN A 169 16.09 7.26 -6.85
N LEU A 170 15.11 6.70 -6.15
CA LEU A 170 15.03 5.27 -5.83
C LEU A 170 14.18 4.50 -6.84
N LYS A 171 13.65 5.15 -7.90
CA LYS A 171 12.75 4.51 -8.86
C LYS A 171 13.32 3.20 -9.42
N PRO A 172 14.60 3.06 -9.79
CA PRO A 172 15.10 1.79 -10.32
C PRO A 172 14.97 0.62 -9.33
N VAL A 173 15.35 0.82 -8.06
CA VAL A 173 15.29 -0.26 -7.06
C VAL A 173 13.84 -0.54 -6.61
N ILE A 174 12.97 0.46 -6.63
CA ILE A 174 11.53 0.29 -6.40
C ILE A 174 10.92 -0.55 -7.54
N GLN A 175 11.30 -0.26 -8.78
CA GLN A 175 10.84 -1.00 -9.95
C GLN A 175 11.36 -2.46 -9.93
N GLU A 176 12.60 -2.69 -9.48
CA GLU A 176 13.15 -4.03 -9.25
C GLU A 176 12.26 -4.82 -8.27
N ALA A 177 11.91 -4.22 -7.13
CA ALA A 177 11.05 -4.84 -6.13
C ALA A 177 9.65 -5.15 -6.69
N TYR A 178 9.12 -4.27 -7.55
CA TYR A 178 7.82 -4.47 -8.19
C TYR A 178 7.86 -5.60 -9.23
N SER A 179 8.94 -5.69 -9.97
CA SER A 179 9.16 -6.81 -10.90
C SER A 179 9.24 -8.14 -10.14
N ASP A 180 9.96 -8.17 -9.01
CA ASP A 180 10.07 -9.35 -8.12
C ASP A 180 8.70 -9.76 -7.56
N LEU A 181 7.80 -8.80 -7.35
CA LEU A 181 6.44 -9.06 -6.85
C LEU A 181 5.55 -9.77 -7.90
N GLY A 182 5.98 -9.78 -9.17
CA GLY A 182 5.30 -10.48 -10.25
C GLY A 182 4.85 -9.59 -11.41
N TYR A 183 5.32 -8.35 -11.48
CA TYR A 183 4.91 -7.39 -12.51
C TYR A 183 6.13 -6.89 -13.33
N PRO A 184 6.81 -7.78 -14.08
CA PRO A 184 8.05 -7.40 -14.75
C PRO A 184 7.89 -6.33 -15.85
N ASP A 185 6.70 -6.24 -16.44
CA ASP A 185 6.43 -5.35 -17.59
C ASP A 185 5.60 -4.11 -17.23
N ALA A 186 5.25 -3.92 -15.95
CA ALA A 186 4.39 -2.81 -15.51
C ALA A 186 5.20 -1.74 -14.76
N ASP A 187 4.84 -0.46 -14.92
CA ASP A 187 5.46 0.65 -14.19
C ASP A 187 4.79 0.77 -12.80
N PHE A 188 5.58 0.70 -11.76
CA PHE A 188 5.13 0.88 -10.37
C PHE A 188 4.42 2.23 -10.16
N GLN A 189 4.79 3.26 -10.92
CA GLN A 189 4.15 4.58 -10.78
C GLN A 189 2.66 4.54 -11.07
N ASP A 190 2.20 3.72 -12.02
CA ASP A 190 0.76 3.56 -12.30
C ASP A 190 0.04 2.93 -11.09
N THR A 191 0.65 1.94 -10.47
CA THR A 191 0.12 1.30 -9.26
C THR A 191 0.09 2.29 -8.08
N LEU A 192 1.12 3.11 -7.94
CA LEU A 192 1.15 4.17 -6.92
C LEU A 192 0.01 5.17 -7.13
N VAL A 193 -0.27 5.58 -8.36
CA VAL A 193 -1.40 6.47 -8.68
C VAL A 193 -2.73 5.80 -8.31
N MET A 194 -2.90 4.52 -8.64
CA MET A 194 -4.12 3.77 -8.26
C MET A 194 -4.28 3.69 -6.74
N ALA A 195 -3.22 3.42 -6.01
CA ALA A 195 -3.25 3.38 -4.54
C ALA A 195 -3.64 4.73 -3.93
N ILE A 196 -3.06 5.82 -4.44
CA ILE A 196 -3.41 7.18 -3.99
C ILE A 196 -4.91 7.44 -4.24
N ARG A 197 -5.42 7.11 -5.42
CA ARG A 197 -6.84 7.27 -5.76
C ARG A 197 -7.73 6.49 -4.80
N GLU A 198 -7.39 5.22 -4.56
CA GLU A 198 -8.13 4.33 -3.66
C GLU A 198 -8.30 4.94 -2.26
N LEU A 199 -7.24 5.54 -1.74
CA LEU A 199 -7.30 6.20 -0.42
C LEU A 199 -8.04 7.55 -0.47
N LEU A 200 -7.91 8.31 -1.56
CA LEU A 200 -8.59 9.59 -1.73
C LEU A 200 -10.10 9.44 -1.91
N GLU A 201 -10.60 8.27 -2.32
CA GLU A 201 -12.03 7.97 -2.44
C GLU A 201 -12.72 7.72 -1.09
N VAL A 202 -11.96 7.50 -0.02
CA VAL A 202 -12.54 7.22 1.31
C VAL A 202 -13.23 8.49 1.84
N PRO A 203 -14.53 8.42 2.19
CA PRO A 203 -15.23 9.60 2.66
C PRO A 203 -14.81 10.04 4.07
N VAL A 204 -14.74 11.34 4.28
CA VAL A 204 -14.47 11.94 5.61
C VAL A 204 -15.81 12.17 6.31
N ILE A 205 -16.21 11.25 7.17
CA ILE A 205 -17.51 11.26 7.84
C ILE A 205 -17.36 11.65 9.30
N LYS A 206 -17.88 12.82 9.68
CA LYS A 206 -17.83 13.36 11.06
C LYS A 206 -19.00 12.92 11.94
N LYS A 207 -20.08 12.39 11.33
CA LYS A 207 -21.24 11.87 12.09
C LYS A 207 -20.94 10.52 12.74
N ASP A 208 -21.75 10.13 13.72
CA ASP A 208 -21.66 8.81 14.35
C ASP A 208 -21.81 7.68 13.32
N ILE A 209 -20.91 6.71 13.35
CA ILE A 209 -20.96 5.53 12.47
C ILE A 209 -21.72 4.42 13.18
N LEU A 210 -22.92 4.13 12.69
CA LEU A 210 -23.77 3.05 13.19
C LEU A 210 -23.19 1.69 12.80
N LEU A 211 -23.25 0.76 13.75
CA LEU A 211 -22.75 -0.61 13.57
C LEU A 211 -23.87 -1.62 13.75
N GLU A 212 -23.86 -2.66 12.95
CA GLU A 212 -24.64 -3.88 13.17
C GLU A 212 -23.78 -4.92 13.87
N LYS A 213 -24.29 -5.46 14.98
CA LYS A 213 -23.64 -6.57 15.66
C LYS A 213 -23.91 -7.88 14.93
N LYS A 214 -22.87 -8.60 14.56
CA LYS A 214 -22.90 -9.97 14.05
C LYS A 214 -22.49 -10.91 15.19
N VAL A 215 -22.44 -12.20 14.93
CA VAL A 215 -22.17 -13.21 15.97
C VAL A 215 -20.85 -12.94 16.71
N ILE A 216 -19.79 -12.63 15.97
CA ILE A 216 -18.43 -12.44 16.52
C ILE A 216 -17.79 -11.12 16.17
N SER A 217 -18.54 -10.22 15.48
CA SER A 217 -17.95 -8.99 14.93
C SER A 217 -18.99 -7.88 14.84
N PHE A 218 -18.55 -6.71 14.39
CA PHE A 218 -19.40 -5.59 13.99
C PHE A 218 -19.13 -5.27 12.53
N VAL A 219 -20.18 -4.92 11.78
CA VAL A 219 -20.10 -4.39 10.41
C VAL A 219 -20.73 -3.00 10.38
N ILE A 220 -20.34 -2.18 9.42
CA ILE A 220 -20.93 -0.84 9.27
C ILE A 220 -22.37 -1.01 8.75
N ALA A 221 -23.33 -0.35 9.40
CA ALA A 221 -24.74 -0.49 9.05
C ALA A 221 -25.09 0.20 7.71
N GLU A 222 -24.36 1.26 7.36
CA GLU A 222 -24.57 2.01 6.12
C GLU A 222 -24.01 1.22 4.93
N ALA A 223 -24.89 0.73 4.05
CA ALA A 223 -24.53 -0.19 2.97
C ALA A 223 -23.44 0.34 2.03
N GLU A 224 -23.45 1.64 1.74
CA GLU A 224 -22.45 2.24 0.86
C GLU A 224 -21.05 2.21 1.49
N LEU A 225 -20.96 2.43 2.80
CA LEU A 225 -19.69 2.32 3.53
C LEU A 225 -19.24 0.86 3.66
N GLU A 226 -20.18 -0.05 3.81
CA GLU A 226 -19.85 -1.49 3.92
C GLU A 226 -19.38 -2.07 2.56
N LYS A 227 -19.72 -1.43 1.43
CA LYS A 227 -19.23 -1.82 0.10
C LYS A 227 -17.78 -1.41 -0.18
N MET A 228 -17.23 -0.49 0.61
CA MET A 228 -15.84 -0.05 0.46
C MET A 228 -14.89 -1.27 0.39
N SER A 229 -13.80 -1.14 -0.33
CA SER A 229 -12.74 -2.14 -0.39
C SER A 229 -12.12 -2.42 1.00
N GLN A 230 -11.34 -3.47 1.13
CA GLN A 230 -10.63 -3.74 2.38
C GLN A 230 -9.61 -2.64 2.71
N ALA A 231 -8.91 -2.13 1.71
CA ALA A 231 -7.98 -1.00 1.88
C ALA A 231 -8.72 0.23 2.39
N GLN A 232 -9.83 0.58 1.76
CA GLN A 232 -10.66 1.73 2.14
C GLN A 232 -11.23 1.55 3.56
N LYS A 233 -11.76 0.37 3.90
CA LYS A 233 -12.25 0.08 5.25
C LYS A 233 -11.14 0.17 6.30
N HIS A 234 -9.93 -0.29 5.95
CA HIS A 234 -8.78 -0.19 6.83
C HIS A 234 -8.45 1.28 7.12
N PHE A 235 -8.40 2.10 6.07
CA PHE A 235 -8.15 3.53 6.17
C PHE A 235 -9.30 4.27 6.88
N PHE A 236 -10.55 3.92 6.57
CA PHE A 236 -11.76 4.51 7.18
C PHE A 236 -11.77 4.36 8.72
N ARG A 237 -11.23 3.25 9.24
CA ARG A 237 -11.12 3.01 10.69
C ARG A 237 -10.21 3.99 11.43
N MET A 238 -9.41 4.77 10.70
CA MET A 238 -8.55 5.78 11.30
C MET A 238 -9.34 6.99 11.82
N GLY A 239 -10.56 7.19 11.32
CA GLY A 239 -11.44 8.28 11.72
C GLY A 239 -11.23 9.57 10.95
N PRO A 240 -12.23 10.47 10.95
CA PRO A 240 -12.31 11.56 9.99
C PRO A 240 -11.13 12.55 10.04
N GLU A 241 -10.61 12.86 11.21
CA GLU A 241 -9.50 13.81 11.36
C GLU A 241 -8.21 13.24 10.77
N ASN A 242 -7.88 11.99 11.13
CA ASN A 242 -6.69 11.31 10.60
C ASN A 242 -6.77 11.12 9.08
N ILE A 243 -7.96 10.70 8.58
CA ILE A 243 -8.21 10.56 7.13
C ILE A 243 -7.97 11.89 6.42
N SER A 244 -8.59 12.97 6.92
CA SER A 244 -8.48 14.30 6.31
C SER A 244 -7.00 14.75 6.20
N ASN A 245 -6.24 14.57 7.29
CA ASN A 245 -4.83 14.96 7.32
C ASN A 245 -3.99 14.16 6.32
N ILE A 246 -4.20 12.84 6.28
CA ILE A 246 -3.47 11.97 5.33
C ILE A 246 -3.87 12.27 3.89
N GLN A 247 -5.16 12.46 3.62
CA GLN A 247 -5.63 12.79 2.26
C GLN A 247 -5.07 14.13 1.77
N ALA A 248 -4.99 15.13 2.65
CA ALA A 248 -4.37 16.42 2.29
C ALA A 248 -2.90 16.21 1.88
N LYS A 249 -2.14 15.44 2.66
CA LYS A 249 -0.74 15.13 2.33
C LYS A 249 -0.60 14.29 1.05
N LEU A 250 -1.51 13.32 0.83
CA LEU A 250 -1.51 12.53 -0.42
C LEU A 250 -1.75 13.42 -1.65
N ARG A 251 -2.63 14.42 -1.55
CA ARG A 251 -2.86 15.38 -2.66
C ARG A 251 -1.65 16.25 -2.92
N GLU A 252 -0.97 16.70 -1.85
CA GLU A 252 0.29 17.45 -1.94
C GLU A 252 1.35 16.61 -2.67
N MET A 253 1.59 15.38 -2.22
CA MET A 253 2.54 14.46 -2.85
C MET A 253 2.17 14.14 -4.31
N ALA A 254 0.88 13.95 -4.60
CA ALA A 254 0.41 13.70 -5.97
C ALA A 254 0.71 14.90 -6.89
N SER A 255 0.53 16.12 -6.39
CA SER A 255 0.89 17.34 -7.11
C SER A 255 2.40 17.38 -7.43
N ASP A 256 3.23 17.09 -6.42
CA ASP A 256 4.70 17.12 -6.58
C ASP A 256 5.20 15.98 -7.49
N LEU A 257 4.45 14.87 -7.55
CA LEU A 257 4.69 13.78 -8.50
C LEU A 257 4.30 14.16 -9.94
N GLY A 258 3.55 15.26 -10.13
CA GLY A 258 3.04 15.67 -11.42
C GLY A 258 1.78 14.92 -11.85
N ILE A 259 1.03 14.32 -10.89
CA ILE A 259 -0.22 13.63 -11.21
C ILE A 259 -1.32 14.68 -11.44
N PRO A 260 -1.94 14.72 -12.67
CA PRO A 260 -2.99 15.71 -12.94
C PRO A 260 -4.20 15.55 -12.01
N UNK A 261 -4.70 16.34 -11.51
CA UNK A 261 -5.67 16.39 -10.90
C UNK A 261 -6.66 15.73 -11.35
N SER A 262 -7.04 15.83 -12.81
CA SER A 262 -8.08 15.06 -13.50
C SER A 262 -8.02 13.55 -13.21
N LYS A 263 -6.89 13.04 -12.82
CA LYS A 263 -6.69 11.62 -12.45
C LYS A 263 -7.05 11.33 -10.99
N LEU A 264 -7.33 12.34 -10.18
CA LEU A 264 -7.62 12.17 -8.75
C LEU A 264 -9.11 12.40 -8.45
N PRO A 265 -9.68 11.71 -7.45
CA PRO A 265 -11.06 11.99 -7.02
C PRO A 265 -11.20 13.44 -6.54
N ARG A 266 -12.36 14.04 -6.82
CA ARG A 266 -12.70 15.37 -6.30
C ARG A 266 -12.82 15.31 -4.78
N SER A 267 -12.38 16.35 -4.10
CA SER A 267 -12.53 16.49 -2.64
C SER A 267 -13.97 16.84 -2.27
#